data_6e603f95cc11dc449a43871543be9535
#
_entry.id   6e603f95cc11dc449a43871543be9535
#
_cell.length_a   1.000
_cell.length_b   1.000
_cell.length_c   1.000
_cell.angle_alpha   90.00
_cell.angle_beta   90.00
_cell.angle_gamma   90.00
#
_symmetry.space_group_name_H-M   'P 1'
#
loop_
_entity.id
_entity.type
_entity.pdbx_description
1 polymer ?
#
loop_
_entity_poly.entity_id
_entity_poly.type
_entity_poly.pdbx_seq_one_letter_code
_entity_poly.pdbx_strand_id
1 'polypeptide(L)'
;MKETKTIQIEVPADKKAEWQEVGGKTVLVMVDEKDNRPVTERIKTFEDACNELGEDHPMVSVYDALVTRANGEQSLAEWMGKDVVAFLKLRIITEALNEGWHPKFTEDEYRYYPWFYIYTKEEYDNFSEEEKRRCVGRAFDSANARGGLVYSYALNGVRLAFSNRDLAEYAGRQFIDIWADFVFEISDNENEEDDE
;
A
#
# COMPACT_ATOMS: atom_id res chain seq x y z
N MET A 1 20.03 -40.60 -37.99
CA MET A 1 18.85 -39.73 -37.76
C MET A 1 18.64 -39.64 -36.25
N LYS A 2 18.55 -38.44 -35.65
CA LYS A 2 18.19 -38.29 -34.26
C LYS A 2 16.66 -38.42 -34.13
N GLU A 3 16.16 -39.38 -33.39
CA GLU A 3 14.73 -39.49 -33.10
C GLU A 3 14.31 -38.31 -32.24
N THR A 4 13.33 -37.56 -32.71
CA THR A 4 12.72 -36.46 -31.95
C THR A 4 11.50 -37.02 -31.23
N LYS A 5 11.46 -36.90 -29.90
CA LYS A 5 10.28 -37.23 -29.08
C LYS A 5 9.57 -35.94 -28.70
N THR A 6 8.28 -35.88 -28.93
CA THR A 6 7.42 -34.74 -28.54
C THR A 6 6.65 -35.11 -27.28
N ILE A 7 6.68 -34.22 -26.31
CA ILE A 7 5.87 -34.32 -25.08
C ILE A 7 4.88 -33.14 -25.10
N GLN A 8 3.60 -33.42 -24.96
CA GLN A 8 2.58 -32.40 -24.75
C GLN A 8 2.35 -32.22 -23.26
N ILE A 9 2.34 -30.98 -22.80
CA ILE A 9 2.11 -30.64 -21.39
C ILE A 9 0.99 -29.61 -21.39
N GLU A 10 -0.04 -29.83 -20.56
CA GLU A 10 -1.07 -28.83 -20.29
C GLU A 10 -0.53 -27.85 -19.26
N VAL A 11 -0.48 -26.57 -19.64
CA VAL A 11 -0.07 -25.48 -18.77
C VAL A 11 -1.35 -24.76 -18.33
N PRO A 12 -1.63 -24.64 -17.01
CA PRO A 12 -2.73 -23.84 -16.51
C PRO A 12 -2.66 -22.40 -17.03
N ALA A 13 -3.80 -21.72 -17.16
CA ALA A 13 -3.88 -20.38 -17.75
C ALA A 13 -3.15 -19.30 -16.94
N ASP A 14 -2.92 -19.55 -15.67
CA ASP A 14 -2.22 -18.69 -14.69
C ASP A 14 -0.74 -19.06 -14.55
N LYS A 15 -0.24 -20.03 -15.32
CA LYS A 15 1.14 -20.52 -15.22
C LYS A 15 1.84 -20.51 -16.58
N LYS A 16 3.15 -20.40 -16.54
CA LYS A 16 4.03 -20.63 -17.69
C LYS A 16 5.01 -21.76 -17.38
N ALA A 17 5.41 -22.49 -18.39
CA ALA A 17 6.41 -23.54 -18.27
C ALA A 17 7.81 -22.99 -18.56
N GLU A 18 8.73 -23.11 -17.62
CA GLU A 18 10.12 -22.67 -17.76
C GLU A 18 11.10 -23.81 -17.48
N TRP A 19 12.18 -23.86 -18.25
CA TRP A 19 13.28 -24.77 -17.99
C TRP A 19 14.21 -24.20 -16.90
N GLN A 20 14.40 -24.99 -15.82
CA GLN A 20 15.30 -24.61 -14.72
C GLN A 20 16.32 -25.71 -14.45
N GLU A 21 17.52 -25.33 -14.01
CA GLU A 21 18.51 -26.26 -13.51
C GLU A 21 18.35 -26.47 -12.01
N VAL A 22 18.00 -27.67 -11.62
CA VAL A 22 17.84 -28.06 -10.21
C VAL A 22 18.72 -29.28 -9.96
N GLY A 23 19.72 -29.14 -9.08
CA GLY A 23 20.62 -30.22 -8.73
C GLY A 23 21.40 -30.82 -9.91
N GLY A 24 21.79 -30.00 -10.88
CA GLY A 24 22.52 -30.43 -12.07
C GLY A 24 21.65 -31.15 -13.13
N LYS A 25 20.34 -31.05 -13.02
CA LYS A 25 19.38 -31.57 -14.01
C LYS A 25 18.51 -30.45 -14.52
N THR A 26 18.27 -30.41 -15.82
CA THR A 26 17.30 -29.52 -16.43
C THR A 26 15.90 -30.08 -16.24
N VAL A 27 15.03 -29.37 -15.55
CA VAL A 27 13.64 -29.74 -15.28
C VAL A 27 12.71 -28.66 -15.84
N LEU A 28 11.52 -29.07 -16.29
CA LEU A 28 10.46 -28.14 -16.66
C LEU A 28 9.63 -27.84 -15.41
N VAL A 29 9.58 -26.58 -15.03
CA VAL A 29 8.86 -26.10 -13.84
C VAL A 29 7.69 -25.24 -14.30
N MET A 30 6.53 -25.42 -13.67
CA MET A 30 5.41 -24.51 -13.82
C MET A 30 5.59 -23.36 -12.83
N VAL A 31 5.80 -22.18 -13.38
CA VAL A 31 5.91 -20.94 -12.60
C VAL A 31 4.69 -20.06 -12.84
N ASP A 32 4.31 -19.27 -11.84
CA ASP A 32 3.21 -18.34 -11.99
C ASP A 32 3.51 -17.34 -13.13
N GLU A 33 2.55 -17.09 -14.02
CA GLU A 33 2.70 -16.07 -15.02
C GLU A 33 2.70 -14.71 -14.33
N LYS A 34 3.85 -14.01 -14.41
CA LYS A 34 3.96 -12.71 -13.78
C LYS A 34 2.93 -11.75 -14.40
N ASP A 35 2.05 -11.22 -13.60
CA ASP A 35 1.12 -10.19 -14.03
C ASP A 35 1.89 -8.94 -14.43
N ASN A 36 1.90 -8.63 -15.73
CA ASN A 36 2.65 -7.50 -16.29
C ASN A 36 1.84 -6.20 -16.35
N ARG A 37 0.62 -6.18 -15.80
CA ARG A 37 -0.15 -4.94 -15.69
C ARG A 37 0.61 -3.96 -14.78
N PRO A 38 0.43 -2.64 -14.98
CA PRO A 38 0.96 -1.63 -14.06
C PRO A 38 0.57 -1.96 -12.61
N VAL A 39 1.48 -1.74 -11.69
CA VAL A 39 1.25 -2.03 -10.25
C VAL A 39 0.00 -1.32 -9.71
N THR A 40 -0.30 -0.14 -10.22
CA THR A 40 -1.52 0.62 -9.88
C THR A 40 -2.81 -0.01 -10.41
N GLU A 41 -2.74 -0.95 -11.35
CA GLU A 41 -3.89 -1.75 -11.81
C GLU A 41 -4.04 -3.05 -11.03
N ARG A 42 -2.94 -3.57 -10.47
CA ARG A 42 -2.91 -4.81 -9.69
C ARG A 42 -3.29 -4.59 -8.22
N ILE A 43 -2.87 -3.47 -7.64
CA ILE A 43 -3.05 -3.17 -6.21
C ILE A 43 -4.11 -2.07 -6.05
N LYS A 44 -5.34 -2.47 -5.73
CA LYS A 44 -6.48 -1.58 -5.48
C LYS A 44 -6.91 -1.58 -4.02
N THR A 45 -6.62 -2.64 -3.30
CA THR A 45 -7.00 -2.85 -1.90
C THR A 45 -5.78 -3.17 -1.06
N PHE A 46 -5.93 -3.12 0.25
CA PHE A 46 -4.89 -3.58 1.17
C PHE A 46 -4.58 -5.08 0.99
N GLU A 47 -5.62 -5.88 0.72
CA GLU A 47 -5.47 -7.30 0.46
C GLU A 47 -4.66 -7.57 -0.82
N ASP A 48 -4.88 -6.78 -1.90
CA ASP A 48 -4.04 -6.88 -3.11
C ASP A 48 -2.57 -6.60 -2.80
N ALA A 49 -2.28 -5.63 -1.93
CA ALA A 49 -0.91 -5.34 -1.52
C ALA A 49 -0.28 -6.49 -0.72
N CYS A 50 -1.04 -7.13 0.16
CA CYS A 50 -0.59 -8.33 0.86
C CYS A 50 -0.31 -9.48 -0.11
N ASN A 51 -1.22 -9.73 -1.06
CA ASN A 51 -1.08 -10.78 -2.07
C ASN A 51 0.12 -10.53 -2.99
N GLU A 52 0.38 -9.27 -3.37
CA GLU A 52 1.53 -8.90 -4.20
C GLU A 52 2.87 -9.22 -3.50
N LEU A 53 2.96 -9.01 -2.20
CA LEU A 53 4.15 -9.32 -1.41
C LEU A 53 4.25 -10.82 -1.02
N GLY A 54 3.11 -11.49 -0.88
CA GLY A 54 3.00 -12.87 -0.45
C GLY A 54 2.93 -13.03 1.08
N GLU A 55 2.33 -14.15 1.50
CA GLU A 55 2.09 -14.47 2.93
C GLU A 55 3.39 -14.59 3.74
N ASP A 56 4.47 -15.07 3.12
CA ASP A 56 5.80 -15.22 3.75
C ASP A 56 6.55 -13.89 3.91
N HIS A 57 6.02 -12.79 3.37
CA HIS A 57 6.65 -11.48 3.51
C HIS A 57 6.63 -11.03 4.98
N PRO A 58 7.78 -10.60 5.56
CA PRO A 58 7.88 -10.32 7.00
C PRO A 58 6.82 -9.35 7.53
N MET A 59 6.49 -8.30 6.78
CA MET A 59 5.49 -7.31 7.20
C MET A 59 4.07 -7.86 7.15
N VAL A 60 3.73 -8.66 6.13
CA VAL A 60 2.43 -9.33 6.00
C VAL A 60 2.25 -10.33 7.14
N SER A 61 3.22 -11.22 7.31
CA SER A 61 3.21 -12.23 8.38
C SER A 61 3.08 -11.61 9.79
N VAL A 62 3.78 -10.49 10.05
CA VAL A 62 3.67 -9.78 11.34
C VAL A 62 2.28 -9.16 11.52
N TYR A 63 1.74 -8.50 10.48
CA TYR A 63 0.41 -7.93 10.52
C TYR A 63 -0.66 -8.99 10.81
N ASP A 64 -0.64 -10.10 10.08
CA ASP A 64 -1.59 -11.21 10.25
C ASP A 64 -1.50 -11.84 11.64
N ALA A 65 -0.28 -11.99 12.18
CA ALA A 65 -0.08 -12.50 13.53
C ALA A 65 -0.68 -11.56 14.60
N LEU A 66 -0.55 -10.23 14.41
CA LEU A 66 -1.13 -9.23 15.31
C LEU A 66 -2.66 -9.24 15.24
N VAL A 67 -3.23 -9.26 14.04
CA VAL A 67 -4.69 -9.33 13.82
C VAL A 67 -5.26 -10.60 14.43
N THR A 68 -4.61 -11.74 14.20
CA THR A 68 -5.01 -13.03 14.77
C THR A 68 -4.96 -13.00 16.30
N ARG A 69 -3.90 -12.44 16.88
CA ARG A 69 -3.74 -12.34 18.34
C ARG A 69 -4.78 -11.43 18.98
N ALA A 70 -5.16 -10.35 18.31
CA ALA A 70 -6.19 -9.42 18.78
C ALA A 70 -7.62 -9.93 18.55
N ASN A 71 -7.78 -11.05 17.84
CA ASN A 71 -9.08 -11.59 17.42
C ASN A 71 -9.85 -10.65 16.47
N GLY A 72 -9.12 -10.00 15.58
CA GLY A 72 -9.63 -9.15 14.51
C GLY A 72 -8.96 -7.77 14.46
N GLU A 73 -9.08 -7.11 13.31
CA GLU A 73 -8.46 -5.81 13.06
C GLU A 73 -9.06 -4.71 13.93
N GLN A 74 -10.38 -4.70 14.12
CA GLN A 74 -11.05 -3.73 14.99
C GLN A 74 -10.50 -3.79 16.41
N SER A 75 -10.41 -4.99 16.99
CA SER A 75 -9.85 -5.18 18.34
C SER A 75 -8.37 -4.84 18.40
N LEU A 76 -7.63 -5.04 17.30
CA LEU A 76 -6.24 -4.60 17.18
C LEU A 76 -6.15 -3.07 17.23
N ALA A 77 -7.03 -2.36 16.52
CA ALA A 77 -7.09 -0.91 16.52
C ALA A 77 -7.51 -0.35 17.88
N GLU A 78 -8.45 -0.99 18.59
CA GLU A 78 -8.82 -0.64 19.96
C GLU A 78 -7.66 -0.83 20.95
N TRP A 79 -6.82 -1.84 20.73
CA TRP A 79 -5.67 -2.15 21.58
C TRP A 79 -4.44 -1.27 21.32
N MET A 80 -4.10 -1.03 20.04
CA MET A 80 -2.84 -0.38 19.63
C MET A 80 -3.02 1.07 19.18
N GLY A 81 -4.23 1.48 18.84
CA GLY A 81 -4.55 2.73 18.15
C GLY A 81 -4.77 2.52 16.64
N LYS A 82 -5.72 3.24 16.08
CA LYS A 82 -6.01 3.22 14.63
C LYS A 82 -4.81 3.65 13.80
N ASP A 83 -4.08 4.65 14.26
CA ASP A 83 -2.87 5.19 13.63
C ASP A 83 -1.76 4.15 13.48
N VAL A 84 -1.55 3.31 14.50
CA VAL A 84 -0.55 2.23 14.46
C VAL A 84 -0.95 1.16 13.45
N VAL A 85 -2.21 0.76 13.44
CA VAL A 85 -2.72 -0.22 12.46
C VAL A 85 -2.64 0.34 11.05
N ALA A 86 -3.04 1.60 10.86
CA ALA A 86 -2.93 2.29 9.58
C ALA A 86 -1.45 2.40 9.11
N PHE A 87 -0.52 2.71 10.00
CA PHE A 87 0.91 2.73 9.68
C PHE A 87 1.42 1.36 9.20
N LEU A 88 1.02 0.27 9.84
CA LEU A 88 1.40 -1.08 9.42
C LEU A 88 0.87 -1.40 8.01
N LYS A 89 -0.39 -1.05 7.75
CA LYS A 89 -1.00 -1.20 6.42
C LYS A 89 -0.28 -0.36 5.36
N LEU A 90 -0.02 0.91 5.65
CA LEU A 90 0.69 1.81 4.73
C LEU A 90 2.10 1.33 4.41
N ARG A 91 2.78 0.70 5.37
CA ARG A 91 4.08 0.08 5.15
C ARG A 91 4.02 -1.05 4.13
N ILE A 92 3.02 -1.92 4.23
CA ILE A 92 2.79 -3.03 3.30
C ILE A 92 2.43 -2.47 1.91
N ILE A 93 1.48 -1.55 1.84
CA ILE A 93 1.06 -0.90 0.59
C ILE A 93 2.25 -0.22 -0.11
N THR A 94 3.05 0.55 0.64
CA THR A 94 4.20 1.27 0.08
C THR A 94 5.23 0.31 -0.50
N GLU A 95 5.50 -0.78 0.18
CA GLU A 95 6.47 -1.78 -0.26
C GLU A 95 5.98 -2.52 -1.51
N ALA A 96 4.71 -2.91 -1.54
CA ALA A 96 4.09 -3.55 -2.69
C ALA A 96 4.07 -2.64 -3.93
N LEU A 97 3.65 -1.37 -3.78
CA LEU A 97 3.61 -0.40 -4.87
C LEU A 97 5.00 -0.03 -5.41
N ASN A 98 6.02 -0.08 -4.59
CA ASN A 98 7.40 0.23 -4.98
C ASN A 98 8.11 -0.93 -5.72
N GLU A 99 7.52 -2.11 -5.82
CA GLU A 99 8.07 -3.26 -6.55
C GLU A 99 9.57 -3.53 -6.26
N GLY A 100 9.95 -3.46 -4.99
CA GLY A 100 11.33 -3.69 -4.53
C GLY A 100 12.25 -2.46 -4.58
N TRP A 101 11.74 -1.28 -4.96
CA TRP A 101 12.52 -0.06 -4.80
C TRP A 101 12.66 0.33 -3.33
N HIS A 102 13.89 0.66 -2.92
CA HIS A 102 14.20 1.18 -1.59
C HIS A 102 15.08 2.44 -1.69
N PRO A 103 14.84 3.46 -0.86
CA PRO A 103 15.67 4.66 -0.82
C PRO A 103 17.14 4.35 -0.54
N LYS A 104 18.04 4.87 -1.36
CA LYS A 104 19.51 4.71 -1.22
C LYS A 104 20.19 5.91 -0.59
N PHE A 105 19.46 7.03 -0.42
CA PHE A 105 19.96 8.28 0.16
C PHE A 105 21.13 8.92 -0.59
N THR A 106 21.13 8.79 -1.92
CA THR A 106 22.09 9.51 -2.76
C THR A 106 21.65 10.96 -2.97
N GLU A 107 22.58 11.83 -3.38
CA GLU A 107 22.32 13.27 -3.58
C GLU A 107 21.28 13.53 -4.69
N ASP A 108 21.18 12.62 -5.66
CA ASP A 108 20.29 12.74 -6.82
C ASP A 108 18.96 11.99 -6.67
N GLU A 109 18.73 11.33 -5.53
CA GLU A 109 17.54 10.51 -5.32
C GLU A 109 16.38 11.33 -4.80
N TYR A 110 15.34 11.50 -5.63
CA TYR A 110 14.06 12.03 -5.19
C TYR A 110 13.22 10.94 -4.54
N ARG A 111 12.57 11.32 -3.44
CA ARG A 111 11.62 10.50 -2.69
C ARG A 111 10.31 11.25 -2.64
N TYR A 112 9.23 10.58 -3.01
CA TYR A 112 7.92 11.20 -3.14
C TYR A 112 7.02 10.68 -2.02
N TYR A 113 6.15 11.57 -1.51
CA TYR A 113 5.21 11.27 -0.45
C TYR A 113 3.85 11.83 -0.84
N PRO A 114 2.74 11.16 -0.49
CA PRO A 114 1.42 11.76 -0.55
C PRO A 114 1.40 13.03 0.32
N TRP A 115 0.66 14.00 -0.14
CA TRP A 115 0.48 15.25 0.58
C TRP A 115 -1.00 15.62 0.58
N PHE A 116 -1.54 16.00 1.74
CA PHE A 116 -2.96 16.20 1.96
C PHE A 116 -3.20 17.60 2.51
N TYR A 117 -4.33 18.18 2.16
CA TYR A 117 -4.89 19.33 2.85
C TYR A 117 -5.71 18.86 4.04
N ILE A 118 -5.54 19.51 5.18
CA ILE A 118 -6.38 19.32 6.36
C ILE A 118 -7.10 20.64 6.59
N TYR A 119 -8.42 20.59 6.53
CA TYR A 119 -9.24 21.77 6.66
C TYR A 119 -9.73 21.95 8.11
N THR A 120 -9.94 23.20 8.52
CA THR A 120 -10.63 23.47 9.76
C THR A 120 -12.11 23.10 9.66
N LYS A 121 -12.79 22.95 10.80
CA LYS A 121 -14.25 22.71 10.82
C LYS A 121 -14.99 23.81 10.06
N GLU A 122 -14.61 25.08 10.28
CA GLU A 122 -15.22 26.24 9.62
C GLU A 122 -15.06 26.21 8.08
N GLU A 123 -13.87 25.87 7.60
CA GLU A 123 -13.63 25.71 6.16
C GLU A 123 -14.47 24.58 5.58
N TYR A 124 -14.50 23.42 6.23
CA TYR A 124 -15.26 22.26 5.79
C TYR A 124 -16.77 22.52 5.78
N ASP A 125 -17.31 23.20 6.80
CA ASP A 125 -18.73 23.51 6.89
C ASP A 125 -19.19 24.41 5.75
N ASN A 126 -18.30 25.26 5.23
CA ASN A 126 -18.55 26.15 4.09
C ASN A 126 -18.40 25.46 2.71
N PHE A 127 -17.96 24.20 2.67
CA PHE A 127 -17.84 23.45 1.43
C PHE A 127 -19.21 23.10 0.82
N SER A 128 -19.23 23.10 -0.50
CA SER A 128 -20.36 22.52 -1.25
C SER A 128 -20.45 21.01 -1.04
N GLU A 129 -21.61 20.42 -1.28
CA GLU A 129 -21.80 18.97 -1.21
C GLU A 129 -20.85 18.18 -2.15
N GLU A 130 -20.44 18.79 -3.26
CA GLU A 130 -19.47 18.19 -4.19
C GLU A 130 -18.06 18.19 -3.60
N GLU A 131 -17.64 19.27 -2.93
CA GLU A 131 -16.37 19.34 -2.23
C GLU A 131 -16.31 18.37 -1.04
N LYS A 132 -17.38 18.33 -0.23
CA LYS A 132 -17.48 17.40 0.90
C LYS A 132 -17.37 15.93 0.48
N ARG A 133 -17.88 15.56 -0.70
CA ARG A 133 -17.73 14.18 -1.21
C ARG A 133 -16.31 13.79 -1.57
N ARG A 134 -15.42 14.75 -1.75
CA ARG A 134 -14.00 14.50 -2.02
C ARG A 134 -13.17 14.37 -0.76
N CYS A 135 -13.73 14.76 0.38
CA CYS A 135 -13.07 14.66 1.68
C CYS A 135 -13.34 13.29 2.30
N VAL A 136 -12.36 12.78 3.05
CA VAL A 136 -12.52 11.69 3.99
C VAL A 136 -12.56 12.28 5.39
N GLY A 137 -13.66 12.02 6.10
CA GLY A 137 -13.94 12.78 7.31
C GLY A 137 -14.19 14.25 7.00
N ARG A 138 -14.12 15.12 8.00
CA ARG A 138 -14.37 16.56 7.83
C ARG A 138 -13.17 17.35 7.32
N ALA A 139 -11.99 16.75 7.23
CA ALA A 139 -10.78 17.52 7.11
C ALA A 139 -9.76 17.00 6.08
N PHE A 140 -10.14 16.06 5.20
CA PHE A 140 -9.15 15.40 4.34
C PHE A 140 -9.59 15.45 2.88
N ASP A 141 -8.79 16.06 2.01
CA ASP A 141 -9.02 16.14 0.57
C ASP A 141 -7.94 15.34 -0.19
N SER A 142 -8.12 15.21 -1.48
CA SER A 142 -7.32 14.40 -2.39
C SER A 142 -5.82 14.67 -2.33
N ALA A 143 -5.05 13.60 -2.38
CA ALA A 143 -3.59 13.65 -2.35
C ALA A 143 -2.97 14.31 -3.57
N ASN A 144 -1.99 15.15 -3.33
CA ASN A 144 -0.90 15.48 -4.23
C ASN A 144 0.37 14.75 -3.79
N ALA A 145 1.45 14.84 -4.56
CA ALA A 145 2.74 14.32 -4.15
C ALA A 145 3.81 15.41 -4.06
N ARG A 146 4.61 15.37 -3.01
CA ARG A 146 5.82 16.17 -2.88
C ARG A 146 7.05 15.27 -2.94
N GLY A 147 8.10 15.77 -3.59
CA GLY A 147 9.41 15.12 -3.64
C GLY A 147 10.44 15.92 -2.82
N GLY A 148 11.38 15.21 -2.22
CA GLY A 148 12.50 15.82 -1.50
C GLY A 148 13.77 14.99 -1.68
N LEU A 149 14.91 15.68 -1.89
CA LEU A 149 16.21 15.06 -2.10
C LEU A 149 16.83 14.54 -0.80
N VAL A 150 16.90 15.37 0.22
CA VAL A 150 17.72 15.10 1.41
C VAL A 150 16.90 15.01 2.70
N TYR A 151 15.63 15.43 2.67
CA TYR A 151 14.82 15.56 3.88
C TYR A 151 13.89 14.37 4.05
N SER A 152 13.87 13.80 5.25
CA SER A 152 12.76 12.97 5.72
C SER A 152 11.96 13.82 6.72
N TYR A 153 10.70 14.05 6.41
CA TYR A 153 9.80 14.66 7.39
C TYR A 153 9.47 13.61 8.46
N ALA A 154 9.60 14.00 9.73
CA ALA A 154 9.34 13.10 10.85
C ALA A 154 7.93 12.49 10.84
N LEU A 155 6.96 13.20 10.24
CA LEU A 155 5.57 12.74 10.11
C LEU A 155 5.42 11.55 9.15
N ASN A 156 6.18 11.50 8.04
CA ASN A 156 5.97 10.45 7.04
C ASN A 156 7.04 9.37 7.07
N GLY A 157 8.24 9.70 7.56
CA GLY A 157 9.36 8.77 7.57
C GLY A 157 9.74 8.25 6.18
N VAL A 158 10.97 7.83 6.02
CA VAL A 158 11.49 7.28 4.76
C VAL A 158 10.76 6.02 4.30
N ARG A 159 10.16 5.33 5.24
CA ARG A 159 9.54 4.02 4.99
C ARG A 159 8.19 4.10 4.29
N LEU A 160 7.63 5.30 4.13
CA LEU A 160 6.41 5.60 3.37
C LEU A 160 6.73 6.40 2.10
N ALA A 161 7.98 6.36 1.63
CA ALA A 161 8.42 7.02 0.42
C ALA A 161 8.14 6.16 -0.82
N PHE A 162 7.80 6.82 -1.91
CA PHE A 162 7.60 6.22 -3.22
C PHE A 162 8.71 6.61 -4.19
N SER A 163 8.97 5.73 -5.14
CA SER A 163 10.01 5.90 -6.17
C SER A 163 9.71 7.03 -7.16
N ASN A 164 8.44 7.36 -7.36
CA ASN A 164 8.01 8.43 -8.27
C ASN A 164 6.74 9.11 -7.78
N ARG A 165 6.42 10.24 -8.42
CA ARG A 165 5.27 11.09 -8.09
C ARG A 165 3.94 10.37 -8.30
N ASP A 166 3.79 9.67 -9.41
CA ASP A 166 2.52 9.06 -9.80
C ASP A 166 2.10 7.96 -8.81
N LEU A 167 3.07 7.17 -8.32
CA LEU A 167 2.82 6.19 -7.27
C LEU A 167 2.43 6.84 -5.95
N ALA A 168 3.08 7.94 -5.57
CA ALA A 168 2.73 8.65 -4.34
C ALA A 168 1.31 9.25 -4.43
N GLU A 169 0.95 9.88 -5.55
CA GLU A 169 -0.40 10.39 -5.78
C GLU A 169 -1.43 9.27 -5.82
N TYR A 170 -1.11 8.18 -6.50
CA TYR A 170 -1.98 7.00 -6.53
C TYR A 170 -2.23 6.46 -5.12
N ALA A 171 -1.16 6.21 -4.36
CA ALA A 171 -1.27 5.69 -3.01
C ALA A 171 -2.09 6.59 -2.09
N GLY A 172 -1.87 7.91 -2.19
CA GLY A 172 -2.63 8.88 -1.41
C GLY A 172 -4.12 8.89 -1.73
N ARG A 173 -4.50 8.73 -2.99
CA ARG A 173 -5.91 8.73 -3.41
C ARG A 173 -6.59 7.38 -3.20
N GLN A 174 -5.91 6.30 -3.58
CA GLN A 174 -6.48 4.95 -3.53
C GLN A 174 -6.70 4.48 -2.09
N PHE A 175 -5.82 4.86 -1.17
CA PHE A 175 -5.82 4.42 0.22
C PHE A 175 -6.06 5.58 1.19
N ILE A 176 -6.86 6.57 0.77
CA ILE A 176 -7.08 7.80 1.53
C ILE A 176 -7.63 7.55 2.93
N ASP A 177 -8.52 6.56 3.09
CA ASP A 177 -9.08 6.20 4.40
C ASP A 177 -7.98 5.73 5.37
N ILE A 178 -7.03 4.91 4.88
CA ILE A 178 -5.91 4.43 5.70
C ILE A 178 -4.94 5.58 6.01
N TRP A 179 -4.72 6.48 5.05
CA TRP A 179 -3.93 7.69 5.29
C TRP A 179 -4.59 8.61 6.32
N ALA A 180 -5.92 8.74 6.27
CA ALA A 180 -6.67 9.55 7.22
C ALA A 180 -6.53 9.01 8.66
N ASP A 181 -6.68 7.70 8.86
CA ASP A 181 -6.45 7.04 10.14
C ASP A 181 -5.02 7.23 10.68
N PHE A 182 -4.02 7.33 9.77
CA PHE A 182 -2.63 7.52 10.16
C PHE A 182 -2.28 8.98 10.48
N VAL A 183 -2.79 9.94 9.69
CA VAL A 183 -2.39 11.35 9.78
C VAL A 183 -3.29 12.13 10.71
N PHE A 184 -4.56 11.74 10.82
CA PHE A 184 -5.58 12.50 11.50
C PHE A 184 -6.58 11.56 12.18
N GLU A 185 -6.68 11.66 13.49
CA GLU A 185 -7.70 10.94 14.25
C GLU A 185 -9.07 11.56 13.96
N ILE A 186 -9.89 10.86 13.19
CA ILE A 186 -11.28 11.24 12.98
C ILE A 186 -12.01 10.86 14.27
N SER A 187 -12.14 11.79 15.22
CA SER A 187 -12.96 11.57 16.39
C SER A 187 -14.43 11.63 15.99
N ASP A 188 -15.15 10.53 16.16
CA ASP A 188 -16.61 10.48 16.01
C ASP A 188 -17.33 11.29 17.13
N ASN A 189 -16.56 11.87 18.07
CA ASN A 189 -17.06 12.46 19.33
C ASN A 189 -17.27 13.97 19.30
N GLU A 190 -17.27 14.64 18.15
CA GLU A 190 -17.53 16.09 18.11
C GLU A 190 -19.04 16.46 18.14
N ASN A 191 -19.92 15.53 18.53
CA ASN A 191 -21.36 15.82 18.68
C ASN A 191 -21.79 16.15 20.12
N GLU A 192 -20.89 16.28 21.08
CA GLU A 192 -21.28 16.41 22.48
C GLU A 192 -20.79 17.67 23.23
N GLU A 193 -20.32 18.72 22.58
CA GLU A 193 -19.98 19.95 23.33
C GLU A 193 -20.37 21.24 22.60
N ASP A 194 -21.66 21.50 22.43
CA ASP A 194 -22.21 22.85 22.22
C ASP A 194 -23.50 23.09 23.04
N ASP A 195 -23.63 22.50 24.23
CA ASP A 195 -24.70 22.82 25.20
C ASP A 195 -24.07 23.20 26.56
N GLU A 196 -23.43 24.38 26.65
CA GLU A 196 -23.30 25.17 27.90
C GLU A 196 -23.36 26.67 27.61
#